data_6654189995a5e724247a6a469bbb75c8
#
_entry.id   6654189995a5e724247a6a469bbb75c8
#
_cell.length_a   1.000
_cell.length_b   1.000
_cell.length_c   1.000
_cell.angle_alpha   90.00
_cell.angle_beta   90.00
_cell.angle_gamma   90.00
#
_symmetry.space_group_name_H-M   'P 1'
#
loop_
_entity.id
_entity.type
_entity.pdbx_description
1 polymer ?
#
loop_
_entity_poly.entity_id
_entity_poly.type
_entity_poly.pdbx_seq_one_letter_code
_entity_poly.pdbx_strand_id
1 'polypeptide(L)'
;MFRHKQRMSQQQIENLTEVVKTANLWFEHKYMNGDLFEQLSDPNNLYWNYFHQTGEIQIGWAVDGGLDMDAVCEREKLSIEEFYAKYGTPVVTTNLYDADGFIGLLSEINSFIQNENLKSELQYLMDQTEQAKETHRMEIVNDIYKKLHDLDYFLLRYGPKDVAKYVEDDSTVSKYYGTLPFYQ
;
A
#
# COMPACT_ATOMS: atom_id res chain seq x y z
N MET A 1 -42.82 -10.05 -3.75
CA MET A 1 -41.68 -10.98 -3.73
C MET A 1 -40.53 -10.28 -2.99
N PHE A 2 -40.42 -10.48 -1.69
CA PHE A 2 -39.37 -9.85 -0.89
C PHE A 2 -38.06 -10.59 -1.12
N ARG A 3 -37.11 -9.97 -1.84
CA ARG A 3 -35.75 -10.46 -1.88
C ARG A 3 -35.15 -10.34 -0.48
N HIS A 4 -35.00 -11.45 0.21
CA HIS A 4 -34.14 -11.51 1.38
C HIS A 4 -32.73 -11.08 0.93
N LYS A 5 -32.32 -9.87 1.31
CA LYS A 5 -30.92 -9.49 1.27
C LYS A 5 -30.20 -10.44 2.22
N GLN A 6 -29.56 -11.43 1.67
CA GLN A 6 -28.77 -12.37 2.44
C GLN A 6 -27.63 -11.57 3.09
N ARG A 7 -27.63 -11.48 4.42
CA ARG A 7 -26.53 -10.84 5.16
C ARG A 7 -25.30 -11.69 5.01
N MET A 8 -24.13 -11.05 4.93
CA MET A 8 -22.86 -11.75 5.01
C MET A 8 -22.82 -12.62 6.27
N SER A 9 -22.29 -13.84 6.16
CA SER A 9 -22.03 -14.69 7.32
C SER A 9 -20.96 -14.07 8.21
N GLN A 10 -20.94 -14.43 9.49
CA GLN A 10 -19.91 -13.98 10.43
C GLN A 10 -18.50 -14.32 9.90
N GLN A 11 -18.32 -15.53 9.36
CA GLN A 11 -17.05 -15.95 8.77
C GLN A 11 -16.62 -15.08 7.58
N GLN A 12 -17.55 -14.68 6.72
CA GLN A 12 -17.26 -13.80 5.59
C GLN A 12 -16.83 -12.41 6.05
N ILE A 13 -17.46 -11.87 7.11
CA ILE A 13 -17.07 -10.58 7.70
C ILE A 13 -15.67 -10.67 8.31
N GLU A 14 -15.36 -11.75 9.02
CA GLU A 14 -14.03 -11.97 9.61
C GLU A 14 -12.96 -12.09 8.53
N ASN A 15 -13.21 -12.83 7.47
CA ASN A 15 -12.29 -12.97 6.34
C ASN A 15 -12.04 -11.62 5.64
N LEU A 16 -13.10 -10.85 5.38
CA LEU A 16 -12.99 -9.52 4.80
C LEU A 16 -12.16 -8.60 5.69
N THR A 17 -12.46 -8.60 6.99
CA THR A 17 -11.75 -7.78 7.97
C THR A 17 -10.26 -8.10 7.98
N GLU A 18 -9.90 -9.37 7.99
CA GLU A 18 -8.49 -9.79 8.01
C GLU A 18 -7.76 -9.45 6.71
N VAL A 19 -8.38 -9.62 5.54
CA VAL A 19 -7.79 -9.25 4.25
C VAL A 19 -7.55 -7.75 4.15
N VAL A 20 -8.54 -6.94 4.51
CA VAL A 20 -8.41 -5.46 4.46
C VAL A 20 -7.39 -4.97 5.48
N LYS A 21 -7.39 -5.50 6.70
CA LYS A 21 -6.37 -5.21 7.72
C LYS A 21 -4.96 -5.53 7.21
N THR A 22 -4.76 -6.72 6.67
CA THR A 22 -3.45 -7.15 6.14
C THR A 22 -2.99 -6.22 5.02
N ALA A 23 -3.88 -5.86 4.10
CA ALA A 23 -3.58 -4.94 3.03
C ALA A 23 -3.26 -3.53 3.54
N ASN A 24 -4.05 -3.00 4.48
CA ASN A 24 -3.78 -1.70 5.09
C ASN A 24 -2.41 -1.66 5.77
N LEU A 25 -2.10 -2.64 6.59
CA LEU A 25 -0.81 -2.71 7.28
C LEU A 25 0.37 -2.86 6.30
N TRP A 26 0.18 -3.59 5.21
CA TRP A 26 1.20 -3.71 4.18
C TRP A 26 1.48 -2.35 3.50
N PHE A 27 0.44 -1.61 3.09
CA PHE A 27 0.59 -0.26 2.54
C PHE A 27 1.18 0.72 3.56
N GLU A 28 0.71 0.68 4.80
CA GLU A 28 1.21 1.52 5.87
C GLU A 28 2.71 1.30 6.12
N HIS A 29 3.13 0.05 6.22
CA HIS A 29 4.54 -0.28 6.48
C HIS A 29 5.45 -0.09 5.27
N LYS A 30 4.97 -0.40 4.07
CA LYS A 30 5.83 -0.37 2.87
C LYS A 30 5.90 1.00 2.21
N TYR A 31 4.82 1.78 2.25
CA TYR A 31 4.73 3.01 1.48
C TYR A 31 4.59 4.28 2.31
N MET A 32 4.03 4.20 3.53
CA MET A 32 3.67 5.41 4.29
C MET A 32 4.56 5.69 5.50
N ASN A 33 5.35 4.72 5.96
CA ASN A 33 6.24 4.91 7.11
C ASN A 33 7.50 5.66 6.73
N GLY A 34 7.72 6.79 7.37
CA GLY A 34 8.90 7.62 7.18
C GLY A 34 8.95 8.25 5.78
N ASP A 35 10.16 8.45 5.29
CA ASP A 35 10.42 9.15 4.02
C ASP A 35 10.19 8.26 2.78
N LEU A 36 9.75 7.00 2.97
CA LEU A 36 9.62 6.04 1.87
C LEU A 36 8.58 6.47 0.83
N PHE A 37 7.50 7.09 1.28
CA PHE A 37 6.47 7.58 0.37
C PHE A 37 6.99 8.66 -0.57
N GLU A 38 7.87 9.54 -0.08
CA GLU A 38 8.48 10.60 -0.91
C GLU A 38 9.30 10.03 -2.06
N GLN A 39 9.89 8.86 -1.88
CA GLN A 39 10.67 8.18 -2.91
C GLN A 39 9.83 7.74 -4.10
N LEU A 40 8.54 7.49 -3.90
CA LEU A 40 7.61 7.18 -4.98
C LEU A 40 7.27 8.39 -5.86
N SER A 41 7.71 9.59 -5.48
CA SER A 41 7.59 10.79 -6.33
C SER A 41 8.43 10.67 -7.62
N ASP A 42 9.50 9.89 -7.59
CA ASP A 42 10.27 9.51 -8.77
C ASP A 42 9.70 8.21 -9.35
N PRO A 43 9.14 8.22 -10.57
CA PRO A 43 8.58 7.02 -11.22
C PRO A 43 9.62 5.91 -11.47
N ASN A 44 10.91 6.24 -11.45
CA ASN A 44 12.01 5.31 -11.66
C ASN A 44 12.63 4.80 -10.34
N ASN A 45 12.13 5.23 -9.20
CA ASN A 45 12.65 4.80 -7.92
C ASN A 45 12.45 3.29 -7.70
N LEU A 46 13.45 2.63 -7.12
CA LEU A 46 13.42 1.19 -6.89
C LEU A 46 12.31 0.72 -5.92
N TYR A 47 11.76 1.62 -5.11
CA TYR A 47 10.59 1.30 -4.29
C TYR A 47 9.35 0.88 -5.10
N TRP A 48 9.26 1.25 -6.38
CA TRP A 48 8.20 0.76 -7.25
C TRP A 48 8.29 -0.74 -7.51
N ASN A 49 9.42 -1.39 -7.23
CA ASN A 49 9.56 -2.85 -7.30
C ASN A 49 8.59 -3.60 -6.39
N TYR A 50 8.09 -2.97 -5.30
CA TYR A 50 7.01 -3.53 -4.49
C TYR A 50 5.72 -3.80 -5.27
N PHE A 51 5.48 -3.06 -6.34
CA PHE A 51 4.30 -3.27 -7.20
C PHE A 51 4.51 -4.34 -8.27
N HIS A 52 5.77 -4.71 -8.58
CA HIS A 52 6.07 -5.50 -9.76
C HIS A 52 6.41 -6.96 -9.49
N GLN A 53 6.97 -7.30 -8.33
CA GLN A 53 7.37 -8.67 -8.08
C GLN A 53 7.39 -9.04 -6.59
N THR A 54 7.13 -10.31 -6.33
CA THR A 54 7.33 -10.95 -5.02
C THR A 54 8.73 -11.55 -4.90
N GLY A 55 9.11 -11.95 -3.68
CA GLY A 55 10.43 -12.50 -3.40
C GLY A 55 11.45 -11.41 -3.07
N GLU A 56 12.71 -11.64 -3.39
CA GLU A 56 13.75 -10.64 -3.20
C GLU A 56 13.62 -9.51 -4.21
N ILE A 57 13.48 -8.29 -3.70
CA ILE A 57 13.45 -7.08 -4.51
C ILE A 57 14.54 -6.12 -4.05
N GLN A 58 15.12 -5.39 -4.99
CA GLN A 58 16.01 -4.28 -4.68
C GLN A 58 15.20 -3.01 -4.44
N ILE A 59 15.48 -2.33 -3.33
CA ILE A 59 14.80 -1.09 -2.92
C ILE A 59 15.72 0.13 -2.86
N GLY A 60 17.00 -0.05 -3.11
CA GLY A 60 17.98 1.03 -3.08
C GLY A 60 19.40 0.55 -3.21
N TRP A 61 20.31 1.45 -2.85
CA TRP A 61 21.73 1.23 -2.81
C TRP A 61 22.30 1.73 -1.51
N ALA A 62 23.19 0.96 -0.91
CA ALA A 62 24.03 1.41 0.20
C ALA A 62 25.41 1.78 -0.35
N VAL A 63 25.89 2.94 0.05
CA VAL A 63 27.24 3.43 -0.29
C VAL A 63 27.99 3.64 1.02
N ASP A 64 29.30 3.32 1.03
CA ASP A 64 30.14 3.55 2.19
C ASP A 64 30.10 5.01 2.61
N GLY A 65 29.88 5.27 3.90
CA GLY A 65 29.58 6.58 4.48
C GLY A 65 30.70 7.64 4.44
N GLY A 66 31.76 7.41 3.66
CA GLY A 66 32.85 8.34 3.42
C GLY A 66 32.96 8.85 2.00
N LEU A 67 32.08 8.38 1.10
CA LEU A 67 32.10 8.78 -0.30
C LEU A 67 31.10 9.93 -0.56
N ASP A 68 31.62 11.06 -1.03
CA ASP A 68 30.81 12.13 -1.58
C ASP A 68 30.50 11.81 -3.04
N MET A 69 29.24 11.46 -3.31
CA MET A 69 28.77 11.05 -4.64
C MET A 69 29.06 12.13 -5.70
N ASP A 70 28.72 13.37 -5.40
CA ASP A 70 28.86 14.46 -6.37
C ASP A 70 30.34 14.70 -6.71
N ALA A 71 31.19 14.75 -5.69
CA ALA A 71 32.63 14.92 -5.88
C ALA A 71 33.27 13.75 -6.64
N VAL A 72 32.83 12.52 -6.40
CA VAL A 72 33.34 11.34 -7.09
C VAL A 72 32.86 11.32 -8.54
N CYS A 73 31.57 11.58 -8.79
CA CYS A 73 31.01 11.63 -10.13
C CYS A 73 31.70 12.70 -10.99
N GLU A 74 31.94 13.89 -10.44
CA GLU A 74 32.64 14.96 -11.12
C GLU A 74 34.10 14.57 -11.46
N ARG A 75 34.84 14.05 -10.47
CA ARG A 75 36.25 13.67 -10.61
C ARG A 75 36.45 12.53 -11.62
N GLU A 76 35.59 11.52 -11.56
CA GLU A 76 35.70 10.30 -12.34
C GLU A 76 34.88 10.31 -13.63
N LYS A 77 34.06 11.36 -13.81
CA LYS A 77 33.16 11.53 -14.96
C LYS A 77 32.15 10.38 -15.07
N LEU A 78 31.61 9.97 -13.92
CA LEU A 78 30.60 8.93 -13.84
C LEU A 78 29.21 9.52 -13.86
N SER A 79 28.26 8.80 -14.46
CA SER A 79 26.83 8.99 -14.17
C SER A 79 26.51 8.48 -12.77
N ILE A 80 25.35 8.87 -12.25
CA ILE A 80 24.85 8.35 -10.95
C ILE A 80 24.73 6.83 -10.99
N GLU A 81 24.26 6.27 -12.10
CA GLU A 81 24.13 4.83 -12.30
C GLU A 81 25.49 4.12 -12.29
N GLU A 82 26.48 4.69 -12.98
CA GLU A 82 27.85 4.16 -12.98
C GLU A 82 28.51 4.27 -11.61
N PHE A 83 28.21 5.33 -10.84
CA PHE A 83 28.67 5.47 -9.47
C PHE A 83 28.12 4.36 -8.58
N TYR A 84 26.82 4.11 -8.60
CA TYR A 84 26.22 3.03 -7.82
C TYR A 84 26.71 1.64 -8.27
N ALA A 85 26.86 1.42 -9.54
CA ALA A 85 27.41 0.16 -10.07
C ALA A 85 28.84 -0.12 -9.59
N LYS A 86 29.63 0.95 -9.37
CA LYS A 86 31.04 0.84 -8.95
C LYS A 86 31.22 0.83 -7.43
N TYR A 87 30.45 1.62 -6.71
CA TYR A 87 30.67 1.90 -5.29
C TYR A 87 29.49 1.50 -4.38
N GLY A 88 28.37 1.12 -4.95
CA GLY A 88 27.17 0.77 -4.20
C GLY A 88 26.99 -0.72 -4.00
N THR A 89 26.33 -1.07 -2.90
CA THR A 89 25.82 -2.42 -2.65
C THR A 89 24.30 -2.38 -2.73
N PRO A 90 23.64 -3.27 -3.49
CA PRO A 90 22.20 -3.34 -3.54
C PRO A 90 21.59 -3.56 -2.15
N VAL A 91 20.59 -2.76 -1.79
CA VAL A 91 19.76 -2.99 -0.61
C VAL A 91 18.56 -3.80 -1.06
N VAL A 92 18.44 -5.01 -0.56
CA VAL A 92 17.38 -5.96 -0.89
C VAL A 92 16.46 -6.23 0.28
N THR A 93 15.21 -6.52 -0.01
CA THR A 93 14.21 -6.96 0.97
C THR A 93 13.31 -8.02 0.37
N THR A 94 12.59 -8.74 1.23
CA THR A 94 11.59 -9.72 0.78
C THR A 94 10.23 -9.04 0.66
N ASN A 95 9.63 -9.14 -0.52
CA ASN A 95 8.28 -8.66 -0.78
C ASN A 95 7.30 -9.84 -0.86
N LEU A 96 6.22 -9.78 -0.08
CA LEU A 96 5.22 -10.85 -0.02
C LEU A 96 4.09 -10.66 -1.03
N TYR A 97 3.76 -9.42 -1.35
CA TYR A 97 2.68 -9.07 -2.26
C TYR A 97 3.14 -8.01 -3.26
N ASP A 98 2.97 -8.30 -4.51
CA ASP A 98 3.00 -7.31 -5.60
C ASP A 98 1.57 -6.85 -5.94
N ALA A 99 1.42 -6.01 -6.97
CA ALA A 99 0.11 -5.53 -7.39
C ALA A 99 -0.83 -6.68 -7.80
N ASP A 100 -0.33 -7.66 -8.54
CA ASP A 100 -1.12 -8.80 -8.98
C ASP A 100 -1.57 -9.68 -7.81
N GLY A 101 -0.67 -9.91 -6.85
CA GLY A 101 -0.99 -10.65 -5.61
C GLY A 101 -2.02 -9.92 -4.75
N PHE A 102 -1.91 -8.60 -4.64
CA PHE A 102 -2.86 -7.78 -3.91
C PHE A 102 -4.24 -7.75 -4.58
N ILE A 103 -4.30 -7.56 -5.90
CA ILE A 103 -5.53 -7.63 -6.68
C ILE A 103 -6.17 -9.01 -6.56
N GLY A 104 -5.37 -10.08 -6.59
CA GLY A 104 -5.85 -11.45 -6.40
C GLY A 104 -6.55 -11.67 -5.06
N LEU A 105 -5.97 -11.16 -3.96
CA LEU A 105 -6.59 -11.21 -2.64
C LEU A 105 -7.92 -10.46 -2.58
N LEU A 106 -7.95 -9.25 -3.10
CA LEU A 106 -9.18 -8.43 -3.13
C LEU A 106 -10.24 -9.06 -4.02
N SER A 107 -9.86 -9.63 -5.17
CA SER A 107 -10.77 -10.29 -6.09
C SER A 107 -11.42 -11.53 -5.46
N GLU A 108 -10.63 -12.34 -4.76
CA GLU A 108 -11.15 -13.51 -4.05
C GLU A 108 -12.20 -13.11 -3.03
N ILE A 109 -11.87 -12.16 -2.15
CA ILE A 109 -12.82 -11.71 -1.13
C ILE A 109 -14.04 -11.02 -1.74
N ASN A 110 -13.87 -10.24 -2.80
CA ASN A 110 -14.96 -9.53 -3.49
C ASN A 110 -16.00 -10.49 -4.08
N SER A 111 -15.59 -11.69 -4.44
CA SER A 111 -16.50 -12.72 -4.98
C SER A 111 -17.58 -13.17 -3.98
N PHE A 112 -17.32 -13.02 -2.68
CA PHE A 112 -18.25 -13.39 -1.61
C PHE A 112 -19.10 -12.24 -1.07
N ILE A 113 -18.77 -11.00 -1.43
CA ILE A 113 -19.47 -9.82 -0.93
C ILE A 113 -20.78 -9.62 -1.70
N GLN A 114 -21.85 -9.37 -0.95
CA GLN A 114 -23.17 -9.07 -1.52
C GLN A 114 -23.57 -7.60 -1.38
N ASN A 115 -22.89 -6.85 -0.54
CA ASN A 115 -23.11 -5.41 -0.39
C ASN A 115 -22.47 -4.69 -1.58
N GLU A 116 -23.29 -4.09 -2.43
CA GLU A 116 -22.83 -3.44 -3.67
C GLU A 116 -21.91 -2.24 -3.41
N ASN A 117 -22.11 -1.50 -2.32
CA ASN A 117 -21.23 -0.40 -1.96
C ASN A 117 -19.83 -0.92 -1.63
N LEU A 118 -19.75 -1.96 -0.82
CA LEU A 118 -18.48 -2.56 -0.43
C LEU A 118 -17.77 -3.22 -1.63
N LYS A 119 -18.53 -3.92 -2.49
CA LYS A 119 -18.00 -4.45 -3.76
C LYS A 119 -17.37 -3.36 -4.62
N SER A 120 -18.05 -2.23 -4.73
CA SER A 120 -17.57 -1.07 -5.49
C SER A 120 -16.28 -0.50 -4.92
N GLU A 121 -16.15 -0.45 -3.58
CA GLU A 121 -14.92 0.02 -2.93
C GLU A 121 -13.74 -0.92 -3.15
N LEU A 122 -13.96 -2.23 -3.10
CA LEU A 122 -12.89 -3.19 -3.40
C LEU A 122 -12.52 -3.18 -4.88
N GLN A 123 -13.48 -3.00 -5.78
CA GLN A 123 -13.18 -2.83 -7.21
C GLN A 123 -12.35 -1.58 -7.46
N TYR A 124 -12.68 -0.47 -6.81
CA TYR A 124 -11.89 0.75 -6.87
C TYR A 124 -10.44 0.51 -6.44
N LEU A 125 -10.22 -0.21 -5.33
CA LEU A 125 -8.86 -0.54 -4.88
C LEU A 125 -8.09 -1.38 -5.88
N MET A 126 -8.74 -2.36 -6.52
CA MET A 126 -8.12 -3.17 -7.57
C MET A 126 -7.74 -2.33 -8.78
N ASP A 127 -8.65 -1.48 -9.25
CA ASP A 127 -8.42 -0.61 -10.41
C ASP A 127 -7.29 0.41 -10.14
N GLN A 128 -7.28 1.00 -8.94
CA GLN A 128 -6.21 1.94 -8.55
C GLN A 128 -4.86 1.25 -8.39
N THR A 129 -4.84 0.02 -7.91
CA THR A 129 -3.59 -0.76 -7.78
C THR A 129 -3.00 -1.08 -9.16
N GLU A 130 -3.83 -1.45 -10.12
CA GLU A 130 -3.38 -1.65 -11.51
C GLU A 130 -2.84 -0.35 -12.11
N GLN A 131 -3.54 0.77 -11.90
CA GLN A 131 -3.07 2.07 -12.37
C GLN A 131 -1.74 2.49 -11.71
N ALA A 132 -1.57 2.25 -10.42
CA ALA A 132 -0.31 2.53 -9.72
C ALA A 132 0.85 1.73 -10.33
N LYS A 133 0.61 0.44 -10.59
CA LYS A 133 1.57 -0.45 -11.25
C LYS A 133 1.98 0.05 -12.63
N GLU A 134 1.01 0.50 -13.43
CA GLU A 134 1.26 0.93 -14.80
C GLU A 134 1.89 2.32 -14.91
N THR A 135 1.48 3.24 -14.04
CA THR A 135 1.82 4.66 -14.20
C THR A 135 2.87 5.18 -13.23
N HIS A 136 3.19 4.43 -12.17
CA HIS A 136 4.08 4.86 -11.09
C HIS A 136 3.73 6.25 -10.53
N ARG A 137 2.44 6.50 -10.31
CA ARG A 137 1.97 7.78 -9.76
C ARG A 137 1.73 7.66 -8.25
N MET A 138 2.51 8.42 -7.50
CA MET A 138 2.49 8.47 -6.04
C MET A 138 1.11 8.82 -5.47
N GLU A 139 0.38 9.71 -6.15
CA GLU A 139 -0.96 10.15 -5.72
C GLU A 139 -1.95 8.99 -5.65
N ILE A 140 -1.83 8.03 -6.59
CA ILE A 140 -2.68 6.84 -6.62
C ILE A 140 -2.39 5.94 -5.41
N VAL A 141 -1.12 5.77 -5.05
CA VAL A 141 -0.73 5.01 -3.85
C VAL A 141 -1.29 5.65 -2.58
N ASN A 142 -1.27 6.97 -2.50
CA ASN A 142 -1.85 7.72 -1.39
C ASN A 142 -3.38 7.51 -1.30
N ASP A 143 -4.07 7.49 -2.42
CA ASP A 143 -5.52 7.27 -2.46
C ASP A 143 -5.87 5.82 -2.06
N ILE A 144 -5.09 4.83 -2.51
CA ILE A 144 -5.22 3.44 -2.06
C ILE A 144 -5.05 3.34 -0.55
N TYR A 145 -4.00 3.94 0.00
CA TYR A 145 -3.74 3.93 1.43
C TYR A 145 -4.88 4.54 2.23
N LYS A 146 -5.34 5.73 1.86
CA LYS A 146 -6.43 6.41 2.57
C LYS A 146 -7.71 5.58 2.60
N LYS A 147 -8.05 4.93 1.49
CA LYS A 147 -9.23 4.07 1.42
C LYS A 147 -9.08 2.81 2.24
N LEU A 148 -7.94 2.15 2.19
CA LEU A 148 -7.65 0.98 3.03
C LEU A 148 -7.67 1.33 4.51
N HIS A 149 -7.11 2.45 4.89
CA HIS A 149 -7.12 2.97 6.24
C HIS A 149 -8.56 3.17 6.77
N ASP A 150 -9.41 3.84 6.00
CA ASP A 150 -10.78 4.08 6.40
C ASP A 150 -11.60 2.78 6.47
N LEU A 151 -11.44 1.89 5.50
CA LEU A 151 -12.09 0.57 5.52
C LEU A 151 -11.67 -0.26 6.73
N ASP A 152 -10.39 -0.30 7.04
CA ASP A 152 -9.86 -1.08 8.16
C ASP A 152 -10.27 -0.50 9.51
N TYR A 153 -9.89 0.73 9.78
CA TYR A 153 -10.01 1.32 11.12
C TYR A 153 -11.43 1.83 11.43
N PHE A 154 -12.17 2.30 10.44
CA PHE A 154 -13.45 2.96 10.67
C PHE A 154 -14.67 2.13 10.28
N LEU A 155 -14.51 1.07 9.52
CA LEU A 155 -15.63 0.22 9.12
C LEU A 155 -15.53 -1.22 9.64
N LEU A 156 -14.37 -1.87 9.45
CA LEU A 156 -14.25 -3.30 9.65
C LEU A 156 -13.68 -3.69 11.00
N ARG A 157 -12.51 -3.19 11.37
CA ARG A 157 -11.82 -3.61 12.59
C ARG A 157 -12.41 -2.97 13.86
N TYR A 158 -12.61 -1.69 13.86
CA TYR A 158 -13.05 -0.97 15.06
C TYR A 158 -14.38 -0.21 14.91
N GLY A 159 -14.62 0.40 13.77
CA GLY A 159 -15.68 1.38 13.61
C GLY A 159 -15.34 2.74 14.26
N PRO A 160 -16.16 3.79 13.99
CA PRO A 160 -15.79 5.17 14.31
C PRO A 160 -15.76 5.49 15.80
N LYS A 161 -16.58 4.80 16.59
CA LYS A 161 -16.72 5.05 18.05
C LYS A 161 -15.64 4.36 18.88
N ASP A 162 -14.96 3.40 18.28
CA ASP A 162 -14.09 2.48 19.01
C ASP A 162 -12.60 2.66 18.65
N VAL A 163 -12.28 3.34 17.55
CA VAL A 163 -10.88 3.59 17.15
C VAL A 163 -10.07 4.23 18.28
N ALA A 164 -10.59 5.28 18.90
CA ALA A 164 -9.92 5.99 19.97
C ALA A 164 -9.76 5.18 21.28
N LYS A 165 -10.50 4.08 21.44
CA LYS A 165 -10.40 3.22 22.63
C LYS A 165 -9.29 2.18 22.52
N TYR A 166 -8.97 1.75 21.30
CA TYR A 166 -8.08 0.62 21.05
C TYR A 166 -6.72 1.03 20.48
N VAL A 167 -6.58 2.28 20.08
CA VAL A 167 -5.34 2.84 19.54
C VAL A 167 -5.04 4.10 20.33
N GLU A 168 -4.35 3.91 21.45
CA GLU A 168 -3.87 5.03 22.28
C GLU A 168 -2.74 5.76 21.53
N ASP A 169 -2.85 7.09 21.47
CA ASP A 169 -1.80 8.03 21.05
C ASP A 169 -1.31 8.00 19.60
N ASP A 170 -1.96 7.27 18.68
CA ASP A 170 -1.62 7.37 17.26
C ASP A 170 -2.60 8.25 16.51
N SER A 171 -2.24 9.52 16.31
CA SER A 171 -3.05 10.50 15.58
C SER A 171 -3.27 10.11 14.11
N THR A 172 -2.39 9.27 13.54
CA THR A 172 -2.49 8.77 12.17
C THR A 172 -3.63 7.75 12.07
N VAL A 173 -3.70 6.82 13.02
CA VAL A 173 -4.73 5.78 13.05
C VAL A 173 -6.11 6.36 13.34
N SER A 174 -6.20 7.37 14.21
CA SER A 174 -7.48 8.01 14.56
C SER A 174 -8.03 8.96 13.50
N LYS A 175 -7.28 9.24 12.45
CA LYS A 175 -7.68 10.15 11.38
C LYS A 175 -8.60 9.47 10.37
N TYR A 176 -9.84 9.96 10.25
CA TYR A 176 -10.74 9.58 9.17
C TYR A 176 -10.50 10.42 7.92
N TYR A 177 -10.20 9.77 6.78
CA TYR A 177 -9.89 10.46 5.52
C TYR A 177 -11.13 10.81 4.69
N GLY A 178 -12.29 10.27 5.03
CA GLY A 178 -13.55 10.57 4.34
C GLY A 178 -13.71 9.86 2.99
N THR A 179 -13.09 8.70 2.82
CA THR A 179 -13.08 7.98 1.54
C THR A 179 -14.26 7.03 1.34
N LEU A 180 -15.12 6.85 2.35
CA LEU A 180 -16.26 5.93 2.32
C LEU A 180 -17.58 6.71 2.11
N PRO A 181 -18.10 6.81 0.88
CA PRO A 181 -19.26 7.68 0.57
C PRO A 181 -20.58 7.19 1.20
N PHE A 182 -20.65 5.92 1.58
CA PHE A 182 -21.83 5.31 2.24
C PHE A 182 -21.75 5.35 3.77
N TYR A 183 -20.66 5.91 4.30
CA TYR A 183 -20.40 5.99 5.72
C TYR A 183 -20.66 7.42 6.21
N GLN A 184 -21.81 7.63 6.81
CA GLN A 184 -22.23 8.91 7.40
C GLN A 184 -22.71 8.71 8.83
#